data_f55cf41c5d4e21aa09716059c8ef0703
#
_entry.id   f55cf41c5d4e21aa09716059c8ef0703
#
_cell.length_a   1.000
_cell.length_b   1.000
_cell.length_c   1.000
_cell.angle_alpha   90.00
_cell.angle_beta   90.00
_cell.angle_gamma   90.00
#
_symmetry.space_group_name_H-M   'P 1'
#
loop_
_entity.id
_entity.type
_entity.pdbx_description
1 polymer ?
#
loop_
_entity_poly.entity_id
_entity_poly.type
_entity_poly.pdbx_seq_one_letter_code
_entity_poly.pdbx_strand_id
1 'polypeptide(L)'
;MDQERLTAALGRNELFTGADPATLAELGRRCRVQAHRSGTTVIDQHDEDTDLFAILDGRVRITLLSPKGQEVSFRDQEAGTAFGLLSAIDGRPRSASAVALTDTRVAVVSGPLLKDMMARAPAVADAVTHHLAFLVRELSERVFEFST
;
A
#
# COMPACT_ATOMS: atom_id res chain seq x y z
N MET A 1 19.38 -2.15 1.81
CA MET A 1 18.82 -3.49 1.50
C MET A 1 19.32 -3.90 0.12
N ASP A 2 19.90 -5.07 -0.01
CA ASP A 2 20.37 -5.51 -1.31
C ASP A 2 19.21 -6.01 -2.20
N GLN A 3 19.50 -6.18 -3.47
CA GLN A 3 18.50 -6.50 -4.48
C GLN A 3 17.82 -7.86 -4.23
N GLU A 4 18.57 -8.85 -3.78
CA GLU A 4 18.02 -10.18 -3.51
C GLU A 4 17.05 -10.15 -2.33
N ARG A 5 17.39 -9.43 -1.27
CA ARG A 5 16.53 -9.27 -0.10
C ARG A 5 15.26 -8.51 -0.45
N LEU A 6 15.40 -7.47 -1.26
CA LEU A 6 14.25 -6.68 -1.72
C LEU A 6 13.30 -7.56 -2.53
N THR A 7 13.83 -8.30 -3.50
CA THR A 7 13.03 -9.20 -4.34
C THR A 7 12.33 -10.26 -3.50
N ALA A 8 13.03 -10.84 -2.52
CA ALA A 8 12.45 -11.83 -1.63
C ALA A 8 11.33 -11.23 -0.77
N ALA A 9 11.53 -10.02 -0.25
CA ALA A 9 10.51 -9.33 0.56
C ALA A 9 9.27 -9.01 -0.29
N LEU A 10 9.47 -8.58 -1.52
CA LEU A 10 8.35 -8.32 -2.44
C LEU A 10 7.55 -9.59 -2.74
N GLY A 11 8.23 -10.73 -2.86
CA GLY A 11 7.58 -12.03 -3.04
C GLY A 11 6.77 -12.50 -1.85
N ARG A 12 6.97 -11.91 -0.68
CA ARG A 12 6.16 -12.17 0.52
C ARG A 12 5.06 -11.15 0.72
N ASN A 13 4.99 -10.11 -0.13
CA ASN A 13 3.96 -9.08 -0.03
C ASN A 13 2.64 -9.62 -0.57
N GLU A 14 1.54 -9.25 0.08
CA GLU A 14 0.20 -9.71 -0.27
C GLU A 14 -0.20 -9.48 -1.73
N LEU A 15 0.34 -8.43 -2.36
CA LEU A 15 0.02 -8.11 -3.75
C LEU A 15 0.89 -8.85 -4.76
N PHE A 16 2.09 -9.25 -4.40
CA PHE A 16 3.09 -9.75 -5.35
C PHE A 16 3.46 -11.22 -5.14
N THR A 17 2.90 -11.86 -4.12
CA THR A 17 3.29 -13.21 -3.73
C THR A 17 3.10 -14.26 -4.83
N GLY A 18 2.18 -14.04 -5.75
CA GLY A 18 1.93 -14.97 -6.86
C GLY A 18 2.72 -14.68 -8.13
N ALA A 19 3.55 -13.63 -8.15
CA ALA A 19 4.34 -13.31 -9.33
C ALA A 19 5.51 -14.28 -9.48
N ASP A 20 5.90 -14.55 -10.72
CA ASP A 20 7.05 -15.42 -10.99
C ASP A 20 8.37 -14.71 -10.64
N PRO A 21 9.48 -15.47 -10.49
CA PRO A 21 10.76 -14.86 -10.10
C PRO A 21 11.25 -13.76 -11.04
N ALA A 22 11.04 -13.89 -12.34
CA ALA A 22 11.48 -12.88 -13.31
C ALA A 22 10.69 -11.57 -13.13
N THR A 23 9.39 -11.67 -12.92
CA THR A 23 8.53 -10.50 -12.67
C THR A 23 8.90 -9.83 -11.34
N LEU A 24 9.14 -10.60 -10.29
CA LEU A 24 9.57 -10.06 -9.01
C LEU A 24 10.93 -9.35 -9.11
N ALA A 25 11.86 -9.90 -9.85
CA ALA A 25 13.16 -9.29 -10.08
C ALA A 25 13.02 -7.96 -10.82
N GLU A 26 12.14 -7.90 -11.82
CA GLU A 26 11.85 -6.67 -12.56
C GLU A 26 11.24 -5.61 -11.65
N LEU A 27 10.26 -6.00 -10.83
CA LEU A 27 9.67 -5.10 -9.84
C LEU A 27 10.73 -4.54 -8.90
N GLY A 28 11.61 -5.41 -8.39
CA GLY A 28 12.69 -5.01 -7.47
C GLY A 28 13.65 -4.00 -8.09
N ARG A 29 13.93 -4.13 -9.39
CA ARG A 29 14.81 -3.19 -10.10
C ARG A 29 14.16 -1.83 -10.33
N ARG A 30 12.83 -1.78 -10.46
CA ARG A 30 12.09 -0.57 -10.85
C ARG A 30 11.46 0.17 -9.68
N CYS A 31 11.30 -0.47 -8.54
CA CYS A 31 10.85 0.22 -7.32
C CYS A 31 12.04 0.86 -6.59
N ARG A 32 11.76 1.71 -5.62
CA ARG A 32 12.79 2.29 -4.75
C ARG A 32 12.44 2.05 -3.29
N VAL A 33 13.47 1.92 -2.46
CA VAL A 33 13.29 1.76 -1.02
C VAL A 33 13.34 3.14 -0.36
N GLN A 34 12.41 3.39 0.56
CA GLN A 34 12.31 4.64 1.28
C GLN A 34 12.12 4.35 2.78
N ALA A 35 12.82 5.12 3.61
CA ALA A 35 12.73 4.99 5.06
C ALA A 35 11.94 6.15 5.65
N HIS A 36 11.12 5.85 6.65
CA HIS A 36 10.34 6.84 7.39
C HIS A 36 10.53 6.61 8.88
N ARG A 37 10.83 7.68 9.60
CA ARG A 37 10.98 7.61 11.06
C ARG A 37 9.62 7.48 11.73
N SER A 38 9.61 6.81 12.88
CA SER A 38 8.43 6.74 13.75
C SER A 38 7.82 8.13 13.94
N GLY A 39 6.50 8.22 13.80
CA GLY A 39 5.76 9.47 13.98
C GLY A 39 5.64 10.34 12.75
N THR A 40 6.33 10.01 11.64
CA THR A 40 6.24 10.83 10.42
C THR A 40 5.06 10.41 9.55
N THR A 41 4.50 11.41 8.85
CA THR A 41 3.42 11.19 7.89
C THR A 41 4.03 10.72 6.56
N VAL A 42 3.60 9.56 6.10
CA VAL A 42 4.01 9.00 4.81
C VAL A 42 3.12 9.52 3.68
N ILE A 43 1.82 9.57 3.94
CA ILE A 43 0.80 10.07 3.01
C ILE A 43 -0.12 10.99 3.78
N ASP A 44 -0.42 12.17 3.21
CA ASP A 44 -1.48 13.05 3.71
C ASP A 44 -2.74 12.84 2.88
N GLN A 45 -3.89 12.77 3.54
CA GLN A 45 -5.19 12.72 2.87
C GLN A 45 -5.34 13.92 1.94
N HIS A 46 -5.84 13.70 0.74
CA HIS A 46 -6.01 14.67 -0.34
C HIS A 46 -4.74 15.01 -1.12
N ASP A 47 -3.56 14.51 -0.74
CA ASP A 47 -2.35 14.62 -1.58
C ASP A 47 -2.59 13.99 -2.95
N GLU A 48 -1.88 14.49 -3.95
CA GLU A 48 -2.06 14.07 -5.34
C GLU A 48 -1.07 13.00 -5.80
N ASP A 49 -0.15 12.56 -4.95
CA ASP A 49 0.78 11.50 -5.32
C ASP A 49 0.04 10.16 -5.50
N THR A 50 0.60 9.29 -6.33
CA THR A 50 -0.08 8.07 -6.75
C THR A 50 0.75 6.81 -6.52
N ASP A 51 1.77 6.88 -5.70
CA ASP A 51 2.61 5.71 -5.42
C ASP A 51 1.89 4.71 -4.51
N LEU A 52 2.14 3.43 -4.79
CA LEU A 52 1.82 2.33 -3.89
C LEU A 52 3.01 2.12 -2.97
N PHE A 53 2.76 1.79 -1.71
CA PHE A 53 3.80 1.53 -0.73
C PHE A 53 3.67 0.10 -0.22
N ALA A 54 4.67 -0.73 -0.52
CA ALA A 54 4.75 -2.09 0.02
C ALA A 54 5.62 -2.05 1.28
N ILE A 55 5.07 -2.44 2.43
CA ILE A 55 5.80 -2.36 3.70
C ILE A 55 6.81 -3.50 3.78
N LEU A 56 8.07 -3.14 3.90
CA LEU A 56 9.18 -4.09 4.05
C LEU A 56 9.48 -4.37 5.51
N ASP A 57 9.33 -3.36 6.36
CA ASP A 57 9.64 -3.42 7.78
C ASP A 57 8.93 -2.28 8.50
N GLY A 58 8.44 -2.54 9.70
CA GLY A 58 7.76 -1.54 10.50
C GLY A 58 6.24 -1.64 10.46
N ARG A 59 5.59 -0.59 10.98
CA ARG A 59 4.13 -0.51 11.09
C ARG A 59 3.63 0.87 10.72
N VAL A 60 2.49 0.93 10.06
CA VAL A 60 1.88 2.16 9.58
C VAL A 60 0.42 2.18 10.00
N ARG A 61 -0.08 3.34 10.41
CA ARG A 61 -1.49 3.52 10.74
C ARG A 61 -2.17 4.32 9.64
N ILE A 62 -3.26 3.78 9.13
CA ILE A 62 -4.12 4.45 8.16
C ILE A 62 -5.18 5.22 8.93
N THR A 63 -5.33 6.51 8.64
CA THR A 63 -6.26 7.39 9.32
C THR A 63 -7.11 8.15 8.32
N LEU A 64 -8.31 8.51 8.75
CA LEU A 64 -9.25 9.32 7.98
C LEU A 64 -9.60 10.57 8.77
N LEU A 65 -9.68 11.71 8.06
CA LEU A 65 -10.21 12.94 8.64
C LEU A 65 -11.71 13.00 8.35
N SER A 66 -12.52 13.20 9.38
CA SER A 66 -13.94 13.44 9.20
C SER A 66 -14.17 14.84 8.61
N PRO A 67 -15.38 15.14 8.06
CA PRO A 67 -15.70 16.48 7.60
C PRO A 67 -15.53 17.56 8.69
N LYS A 68 -15.61 17.16 9.96
CA LYS A 68 -15.42 18.07 11.09
C LYS A 68 -13.96 18.18 11.55
N GLY A 69 -13.03 17.55 10.82
CA GLY A 69 -11.62 17.60 11.11
C GLY A 69 -11.14 16.65 12.20
N GLN A 70 -11.99 15.73 12.66
CA GLN A 70 -11.59 14.71 13.62
C GLN A 70 -10.83 13.59 12.91
N GLU A 71 -9.72 13.16 13.50
CA GLU A 71 -8.95 12.04 12.98
C GLU A 71 -9.50 10.73 13.54
N VAL A 72 -9.76 9.79 12.66
CA VAL A 72 -10.24 8.45 13.01
C VAL A 72 -9.22 7.43 12.53
N SER A 73 -8.68 6.64 13.44
CA SER A 73 -7.82 5.53 13.08
C SER A 73 -8.63 4.46 12.37
N PHE A 74 -8.19 4.06 11.18
CA PHE A 74 -8.93 3.12 10.37
C PHE A 74 -8.39 1.70 10.51
N ARG A 75 -7.07 1.53 10.38
CA ARG A 75 -6.40 0.26 10.61
C ARG A 75 -4.90 0.44 10.67
N ASP A 76 -4.23 -0.55 11.27
CA ASP A 76 -2.78 -0.65 11.28
C ASP A 76 -2.34 -1.69 10.25
N GLN A 77 -1.22 -1.42 9.58
CA GLN A 77 -0.62 -2.31 8.59
C GLN A 77 0.84 -2.52 8.91
N GLU A 78 1.36 -3.70 8.56
CA GLU A 78 2.72 -4.10 8.87
C GLU A 78 3.41 -4.78 7.68
N ALA A 79 4.64 -5.24 7.88
CA ALA A 79 5.42 -5.90 6.83
C ALA A 79 4.61 -7.00 6.15
N GLY A 80 4.70 -7.07 4.84
CA GLY A 80 3.95 -8.00 4.01
C GLY A 80 2.65 -7.43 3.46
N THR A 81 2.23 -6.23 3.90
CA THR A 81 1.04 -5.57 3.38
C THR A 81 1.41 -4.33 2.55
N ALA A 82 0.43 -3.74 1.90
CA ALA A 82 0.63 -2.55 1.08
C ALA A 82 -0.47 -1.53 1.35
N PHE A 83 -0.15 -0.25 1.15
CA PHE A 83 -1.13 0.84 1.26
C PHE A 83 -0.93 1.83 0.11
N GLY A 84 -1.92 2.71 -0.10
CA GLY A 84 -1.88 3.68 -1.18
C GLY A 84 -2.38 3.13 -2.51
N LEU A 85 -3.08 2.01 -2.49
CA LEU A 85 -3.51 1.30 -3.70
C LEU A 85 -4.49 2.10 -4.56
N LEU A 86 -5.47 2.78 -3.95
CA LEU A 86 -6.52 3.43 -4.73
C LEU A 86 -5.96 4.48 -5.68
N SER A 87 -5.11 5.37 -5.18
CA SER A 87 -4.49 6.41 -6.02
C SER A 87 -3.56 5.82 -7.07
N ALA A 88 -2.89 4.71 -6.75
CA ALA A 88 -2.04 4.02 -7.72
C ALA A 88 -2.86 3.45 -8.88
N ILE A 89 -4.10 3.07 -8.63
CA ILE A 89 -5.00 2.50 -9.65
C ILE A 89 -5.69 3.60 -10.47
N ASP A 90 -6.32 4.58 -9.80
CA ASP A 90 -7.21 5.52 -10.48
C ASP A 90 -6.62 6.92 -10.66
N GLY A 91 -5.44 7.20 -10.10
CA GLY A 91 -4.79 8.49 -10.24
C GLY A 91 -5.45 9.63 -9.49
N ARG A 92 -6.41 9.34 -8.61
CA ARG A 92 -7.11 10.36 -7.84
C ARG A 92 -6.38 10.69 -6.55
N PRO A 93 -6.66 11.86 -5.94
CA PRO A 93 -6.03 12.23 -4.68
C PRO A 93 -6.22 11.19 -3.57
N ARG A 94 -5.33 11.20 -2.61
CA ARG A 94 -5.32 10.24 -1.50
C ARG A 94 -6.63 10.26 -0.71
N SER A 95 -7.18 9.08 -0.48
CA SER A 95 -8.43 8.92 0.28
C SER A 95 -8.20 8.88 1.78
N ALA A 96 -6.96 8.68 2.22
CA ALA A 96 -6.61 8.54 3.64
C ALA A 96 -5.19 9.01 3.88
N SER A 97 -4.84 9.25 5.13
CA SER A 97 -3.47 9.51 5.56
C SER A 97 -2.82 8.23 6.06
N ALA A 98 -1.50 8.18 6.05
CA ALA A 98 -0.73 7.07 6.59
C ALA A 98 0.43 7.62 7.41
N VAL A 99 0.54 7.17 8.65
CA VAL A 99 1.55 7.62 9.62
C VAL A 99 2.38 6.44 10.08
N ALA A 100 3.71 6.58 10.07
CA ALA A 100 4.60 5.54 10.57
C ALA A 100 4.48 5.46 12.09
N LEU A 101 4.10 4.30 12.62
CA LEU A 101 4.02 4.07 14.07
C LEU A 101 5.39 3.70 14.64
N THR A 102 6.21 3.07 13.82
CA THR A 102 7.59 2.70 14.13
C THR A 102 8.47 3.17 12.98
N ASP A 103 9.79 3.09 13.13
CA ASP A 103 10.67 3.27 11.99
C ASP A 103 10.29 2.25 10.93
N THR A 104 10.04 2.71 9.72
CA THR A 104 9.42 1.91 8.67
C THR A 104 10.22 2.03 7.38
N ARG A 105 10.36 0.91 6.68
CA ARG A 105 10.90 0.91 5.32
C ARG A 105 9.83 0.38 4.37
N VAL A 106 9.70 1.04 3.24
CA VAL A 106 8.73 0.70 2.21
C VAL A 106 9.41 0.60 0.86
N ALA A 107 8.86 -0.24 0.00
CA ALA A 107 9.18 -0.22 -1.41
C ALA A 107 8.13 0.67 -2.09
N VAL A 108 8.59 1.70 -2.77
CA VAL A 108 7.72 2.64 -3.47
C VAL A 108 7.54 2.15 -4.90
N VAL A 109 6.29 1.84 -5.23
CA VAL A 109 5.90 1.31 -6.54
C VAL A 109 5.00 2.35 -7.21
N SER A 110 5.46 2.94 -8.30
CA SER A 110 4.65 3.94 -9.01
C SER A 110 3.37 3.31 -9.57
N GLY A 111 2.34 4.14 -9.79
CA GLY A 111 1.10 3.68 -10.41
C GLY A 111 1.34 2.98 -11.74
N PRO A 112 2.10 3.57 -12.68
CA PRO A 112 2.42 2.90 -13.94
C PRO A 112 3.16 1.57 -13.77
N LEU A 113 4.08 1.48 -12.81
CA LEU A 113 4.79 0.24 -12.52
C LEU A 113 3.82 -0.84 -12.01
N LEU A 114 2.93 -0.48 -11.10
CA LEU A 114 1.92 -1.42 -10.60
C LEU A 114 1.07 -1.95 -11.76
N LYS A 115 0.60 -1.07 -12.63
CA LYS A 115 -0.22 -1.45 -13.79
C LYS A 115 0.54 -2.37 -14.75
N ASP A 116 1.84 -2.12 -14.95
CA ASP A 116 2.68 -2.99 -15.77
C ASP A 116 2.81 -4.38 -15.14
N MET A 117 3.00 -4.45 -13.83
CA MET A 117 3.06 -5.74 -13.13
C MET A 117 1.74 -6.50 -13.22
N MET A 118 0.62 -5.80 -13.09
CA MET A 118 -0.72 -6.40 -13.24
C MET A 118 -0.92 -6.98 -14.64
N ALA A 119 -0.43 -6.29 -15.66
CA ALA A 119 -0.54 -6.74 -17.05
C ALA A 119 0.35 -7.96 -17.32
N ARG A 120 1.53 -8.02 -16.72
CA ARG A 120 2.48 -9.11 -16.92
C ARG A 120 2.16 -10.36 -16.12
N ALA A 121 1.58 -10.19 -14.92
CA ALA A 121 1.35 -11.28 -13.99
C ALA A 121 -0.12 -11.31 -13.56
N PRO A 122 -0.92 -12.24 -14.12
CA PRO A 122 -2.32 -12.37 -13.72
C PRO A 122 -2.52 -12.54 -12.22
N ALA A 123 -1.58 -13.20 -11.55
CA ALA A 123 -1.64 -13.37 -10.08
C ALA A 123 -1.58 -12.03 -9.34
N VAL A 124 -0.85 -11.05 -9.88
CA VAL A 124 -0.80 -9.70 -9.28
C VAL A 124 -2.12 -8.99 -9.49
N ALA A 125 -2.68 -9.04 -10.70
CA ALA A 125 -4.00 -8.45 -10.98
C ALA A 125 -5.07 -9.07 -10.09
N ASP A 126 -5.03 -10.38 -9.89
CA ASP A 126 -5.96 -11.11 -9.02
C ASP A 126 -5.81 -10.66 -7.56
N ALA A 127 -4.57 -10.56 -7.06
CA ALA A 127 -4.30 -10.11 -5.69
C ALA A 127 -4.80 -8.67 -5.46
N VAL A 128 -4.60 -7.78 -6.44
CA VAL A 128 -5.12 -6.41 -6.37
C VAL A 128 -6.64 -6.41 -6.29
N THR A 129 -7.29 -7.22 -7.12
CA THR A 129 -8.75 -7.35 -7.11
C THR A 129 -9.27 -7.83 -5.76
N HIS A 130 -8.63 -8.85 -5.18
CA HIS A 130 -9.00 -9.34 -3.84
C HIS A 130 -8.78 -8.28 -2.76
N HIS A 131 -7.70 -7.52 -2.86
CA HIS A 131 -7.44 -6.44 -1.91
C HIS A 131 -8.49 -5.35 -2.00
N LEU A 132 -8.92 -4.98 -3.20
CA LEU A 132 -10.00 -4.02 -3.39
C LEU A 132 -11.32 -4.53 -2.80
N ALA A 133 -11.62 -5.81 -2.98
CA ALA A 133 -12.80 -6.42 -2.36
C ALA A 133 -12.73 -6.35 -0.83
N PHE A 134 -11.57 -6.62 -0.25
CA PHE A 134 -11.34 -6.49 1.18
C PHE A 134 -11.59 -5.05 1.65
N LEU A 135 -11.07 -4.05 0.93
CA LEU A 135 -11.27 -2.65 1.27
C LEU A 135 -12.74 -2.25 1.23
N VAL A 136 -13.48 -2.71 0.22
CA VAL A 136 -14.91 -2.42 0.11
C VAL A 136 -15.68 -3.02 1.30
N ARG A 137 -15.40 -4.26 1.66
CA ARG A 137 -16.05 -4.90 2.80
C ARG A 137 -15.73 -4.21 4.12
N GLU A 138 -14.48 -3.79 4.31
CA GLU A 138 -14.07 -3.06 5.51
C GLU A 138 -14.81 -1.73 5.61
N LEU A 139 -14.94 -1.01 4.50
CA LEU A 139 -15.70 0.24 4.47
C LEU A 139 -17.18 0.00 4.76
N SER A 140 -17.75 -1.08 4.23
CA SER A 140 -19.17 -1.42 4.48
C SER A 140 -19.41 -1.69 5.96
N GLU A 141 -18.51 -2.39 6.62
CA GLU A 141 -18.58 -2.65 8.06
C GLU A 141 -18.48 -1.36 8.85
N ARG A 142 -17.57 -0.45 8.49
CA ARG A 142 -17.41 0.84 9.15
C ARG A 142 -18.64 1.71 8.99
N VAL A 143 -19.23 1.74 7.80
CA VAL A 143 -20.47 2.49 7.55
C VAL A 143 -21.57 1.96 8.43
N PHE A 144 -21.71 0.65 8.54
CA PHE A 144 -22.72 0.02 9.39
C PHE A 144 -22.51 0.41 10.87
N GLU A 145 -21.29 0.35 11.36
CA GLU A 145 -20.95 0.75 12.74
C GLU A 145 -21.34 2.19 13.02
N PHE A 146 -21.08 3.11 12.08
CA PHE A 146 -21.39 4.53 12.25
C PHE A 146 -22.88 4.85 12.06
N SER A 147 -23.65 3.95 11.45
CA SER A 147 -25.08 4.14 11.19
C SER A 147 -25.95 3.69 12.35
N THR A 148 -25.41 2.93 13.29
CA THR A 148 -26.11 2.44 14.47
C THR A 148 -25.66 3.20 15.71
#